data_c5a7ff1e91517436e8ce5c736b74320d
#
_entry.id   c5a7ff1e91517436e8ce5c736b74320d
#
_cell.length_a   1.000
_cell.length_b   1.000
_cell.length_c   1.000
_cell.angle_alpha   90.00
_cell.angle_beta   90.00
_cell.angle_gamma   90.00
#
_symmetry.space_group_name_H-M   'P 1'
#
loop_
_entity.id
_entity.type
_entity.pdbx_description
1 polymer ?
#
loop_
_entity_poly.entity_id
_entity_poly.type
_entity_poly.pdbx_seq_one_letter_code
_entity_poly.pdbx_strand_id
1 'polypeptide(L)'
;MDDIGIYRKGPFGSSLTKSMFVPKGADTVKVYEQKNAIQKDHTLGTYYITRQYYESKMKSFTVEPGDILVSCAGTIGETYILPEQIELGIINQALMRMTIFAPIDLDYFLLYFDYVLKQAAKETSKGSAIKNIPPFEIFKKLILPLPPLEEQKRIVEKVRELESLCNSLYA
;
A
#
# COMPACT_ATOMS: atom_id res chain seq x y z
N MET A 1 -1.89 5.34 14.55
CA MET A 1 -2.19 5.15 13.11
C MET A 1 -3.68 5.26 12.77
N ASP A 2 -4.59 4.77 13.61
CA ASP A 2 -6.04 4.77 13.32
C ASP A 2 -6.66 6.18 13.19
N ASP A 3 -6.05 7.17 13.86
CA ASP A 3 -6.54 8.56 13.85
C ASP A 3 -6.11 9.38 12.62
N ILE A 4 -5.31 8.81 11.74
CA ILE A 4 -4.71 9.54 10.61
C ILE A 4 -5.11 9.01 9.24
N GLY A 5 -5.72 7.82 9.18
CA GLY A 5 -6.04 7.19 7.91
C GLY A 5 -6.99 6.02 8.05
N ILE A 6 -7.51 5.59 6.90
CA ILE A 6 -8.32 4.38 6.76
C ILE A 6 -7.45 3.31 6.12
N TYR A 7 -7.46 2.13 6.70
CA TYR A 7 -6.68 0.99 6.26
C TYR A 7 -7.59 -0.15 5.85
N ARG A 8 -7.45 -0.65 4.65
CA ARG A 8 -8.28 -1.73 4.12
C ARG A 8 -7.42 -2.83 3.52
N LYS A 9 -7.44 -4.00 4.13
CA LYS A 9 -6.87 -5.21 3.54
C LYS A 9 -7.76 -5.71 2.40
N GLY A 10 -7.16 -6.26 1.35
CA GLY A 10 -7.90 -6.81 0.21
C GLY A 10 -8.85 -7.95 0.61
N PRO A 11 -9.78 -8.32 -0.27
CA PRO A 11 -10.82 -9.31 -0.01
C PRO A 11 -10.22 -10.68 0.32
N PHE A 12 -11.00 -11.54 0.99
CA PHE A 12 -10.61 -12.94 1.19
C PHE A 12 -10.44 -13.65 -0.18
N GLY A 13 -9.50 -14.57 -0.28
CA GLY A 13 -9.19 -15.28 -1.52
C GLY A 13 -10.39 -15.95 -2.19
N SER A 14 -11.35 -16.46 -1.40
CA SER A 14 -12.61 -17.02 -1.90
C SER A 14 -13.55 -15.99 -2.55
N SER A 15 -13.41 -14.72 -2.21
CA SER A 15 -14.21 -13.62 -2.78
C SER A 15 -13.64 -13.05 -4.08
N LEU A 16 -12.43 -13.42 -4.46
CA LEU A 16 -11.78 -12.95 -5.70
C LEU A 16 -10.89 -14.06 -6.27
N THR A 17 -11.51 -14.98 -6.99
CA THR A 17 -10.83 -16.13 -7.61
C THR A 17 -10.54 -15.88 -9.09
N LYS A 18 -9.62 -16.66 -9.68
CA LYS A 18 -9.26 -16.55 -11.09
C LYS A 18 -10.45 -16.72 -12.05
N SER A 19 -11.43 -17.54 -11.66
CA SER A 19 -12.65 -17.78 -12.46
C SER A 19 -13.59 -16.58 -12.55
N MET A 20 -13.40 -15.56 -11.71
CA MET A 20 -14.19 -14.33 -11.72
C MET A 20 -13.59 -13.25 -12.63
N PHE A 21 -12.38 -13.46 -13.12
CA PHE A 21 -11.73 -12.49 -13.98
C PHE A 21 -12.26 -12.57 -15.40
N VAL A 22 -12.47 -11.40 -15.99
CA VAL A 22 -12.97 -11.20 -17.34
C VAL A 22 -11.98 -10.34 -18.14
N PRO A 23 -12.02 -10.40 -19.48
CA PRO A 23 -11.28 -9.45 -20.31
C PRO A 23 -11.71 -8.00 -20.05
N LYS A 24 -10.79 -7.05 -20.25
CA LYS A 24 -11.10 -5.61 -20.17
C LYS A 24 -12.20 -5.24 -21.14
N GLY A 25 -13.19 -4.51 -20.69
CA GLY A 25 -14.33 -4.01 -21.47
C GLY A 25 -15.01 -2.79 -20.84
N ALA A 26 -16.05 -2.26 -21.46
CA ALA A 26 -16.75 -1.06 -21.00
C ALA A 26 -17.36 -1.24 -19.59
N ASP A 27 -17.89 -2.43 -19.31
CA ASP A 27 -18.55 -2.76 -18.03
C ASP A 27 -17.66 -3.59 -17.10
N THR A 28 -16.38 -3.27 -17.06
CA THR A 28 -15.43 -3.97 -16.19
C THR A 28 -14.72 -3.00 -15.25
N VAL A 29 -14.20 -3.55 -14.14
CA VAL A 29 -13.48 -2.82 -13.11
C VAL A 29 -12.12 -3.50 -12.92
N LYS A 30 -11.05 -2.72 -12.90
CA LYS A 30 -9.68 -3.20 -12.77
C LYS A 30 -9.44 -3.86 -11.43
N VAL A 31 -8.59 -4.88 -11.42
CA VAL A 31 -8.06 -5.47 -10.19
C VAL A 31 -6.59 -5.09 -10.07
N TYR A 32 -6.28 -4.22 -9.11
CA TYR A 32 -4.92 -3.88 -8.76
C TYR A 32 -4.28 -5.03 -8.02
N GLU A 33 -3.05 -5.34 -8.41
CA GLU A 33 -2.29 -6.47 -7.93
C GLU A 33 -1.01 -6.00 -7.23
N GLN A 34 -0.39 -6.89 -6.49
CA GLN A 34 0.86 -6.62 -5.79
C GLN A 34 1.95 -6.01 -6.69
N LYS A 35 2.02 -6.42 -7.96
CA LYS A 35 2.98 -5.87 -8.91
C LYS A 35 2.83 -4.35 -9.11
N ASN A 36 1.63 -3.80 -8.95
CA ASN A 36 1.42 -2.36 -9.04
C ASN A 36 2.15 -1.61 -7.91
N ALA A 37 2.14 -2.16 -6.70
CA ALA A 37 2.87 -1.58 -5.57
C ALA A 37 4.39 -1.79 -5.71
N ILE A 38 4.83 -2.98 -6.13
CA ILE A 38 6.25 -3.33 -6.23
C ILE A 38 6.95 -2.55 -7.35
N GLN A 39 6.31 -2.44 -8.51
CA GLN A 39 6.88 -1.78 -9.68
C GLN A 39 6.51 -0.29 -9.80
N LYS A 40 5.76 0.25 -8.81
CA LYS A 40 5.29 1.65 -8.76
C LYS A 40 4.56 2.06 -10.04
N ASP A 41 3.73 1.16 -10.59
CA ASP A 41 3.02 1.38 -11.85
C ASP A 41 1.56 0.88 -11.77
N HIS A 42 0.62 1.83 -11.79
CA HIS A 42 -0.81 1.57 -11.74
C HIS A 42 -1.37 1.01 -13.06
N THR A 43 -0.65 1.13 -14.17
CA THR A 43 -1.11 0.67 -15.48
C THR A 43 -0.98 -0.83 -15.67
N LEU A 44 -0.08 -1.47 -14.93
CA LEU A 44 0.16 -2.91 -15.00
C LEU A 44 -1.08 -3.71 -14.61
N GLY A 45 -1.16 -4.91 -15.16
CA GLY A 45 -2.22 -5.88 -14.83
C GLY A 45 -3.28 -5.97 -15.90
N THR A 46 -3.81 -7.19 -16.04
CA THR A 46 -4.82 -7.54 -17.04
C THR A 46 -6.06 -8.18 -16.43
N TYR A 47 -6.17 -8.16 -15.11
CA TYR A 47 -7.30 -8.72 -14.41
C TYR A 47 -8.39 -7.66 -14.19
N TYR A 48 -9.59 -8.01 -14.59
CA TYR A 48 -10.79 -7.22 -14.41
C TYR A 48 -11.90 -8.10 -13.86
N ILE A 49 -12.86 -7.48 -13.19
CA ILE A 49 -14.13 -8.11 -12.77
C ILE A 49 -15.29 -7.40 -13.45
N THR A 50 -16.45 -8.05 -13.52
CA THR A 50 -17.64 -7.40 -14.03
C THR A 50 -18.07 -6.24 -13.13
N ARG A 51 -18.63 -5.18 -13.71
CA ARG A 51 -19.20 -4.06 -12.95
C ARG A 51 -20.30 -4.53 -11.99
N GLN A 52 -21.12 -5.46 -12.41
CA GLN A 52 -22.17 -6.04 -11.55
C GLN A 52 -21.58 -6.66 -10.27
N TYR A 53 -20.49 -7.44 -10.38
CA TYR A 53 -19.82 -8.04 -9.22
C TYR A 53 -19.19 -6.97 -8.32
N TYR A 54 -18.54 -5.99 -8.92
CA TYR A 54 -18.00 -4.84 -8.20
C TYR A 54 -19.08 -4.12 -7.39
N GLU A 55 -20.20 -3.76 -8.03
CA GLU A 55 -21.32 -3.04 -7.40
C GLU A 55 -21.93 -3.81 -6.22
N SER A 56 -22.07 -5.12 -6.38
CA SER A 56 -22.73 -5.96 -5.38
C SER A 56 -21.84 -6.39 -4.21
N LYS A 57 -20.52 -6.53 -4.40
CA LYS A 57 -19.64 -7.17 -3.41
C LYS A 57 -18.31 -6.45 -3.16
N MET A 58 -17.79 -5.67 -4.11
CA MET A 58 -16.41 -5.23 -4.09
C MET A 58 -16.20 -3.73 -3.86
N LYS A 59 -17.25 -2.92 -3.77
CA LYS A 59 -17.15 -1.46 -3.55
C LYS A 59 -16.26 -1.05 -2.39
N SER A 60 -16.26 -1.80 -1.31
CA SER A 60 -15.46 -1.48 -0.12
C SER A 60 -13.95 -1.58 -0.34
N PHE A 61 -13.53 -2.19 -1.46
CA PHE A 61 -12.11 -2.38 -1.83
C PHE A 61 -11.67 -1.43 -2.95
N THR A 62 -12.53 -0.50 -3.34
CA THR A 62 -12.20 0.52 -4.36
C THR A 62 -10.98 1.32 -3.95
N VAL A 63 -10.16 1.66 -4.93
CA VAL A 63 -9.03 2.58 -4.78
C VAL A 63 -9.38 3.93 -5.40
N GLU A 64 -8.86 4.98 -4.78
CA GLU A 64 -9.01 6.37 -5.22
C GLU A 64 -7.63 6.98 -5.48
N PRO A 65 -7.54 8.05 -6.28
CA PRO A 65 -6.32 8.84 -6.39
C PRO A 65 -5.78 9.26 -5.01
N GLY A 66 -4.48 9.19 -4.81
CA GLY A 66 -3.83 9.47 -3.54
C GLY A 66 -3.83 8.32 -2.53
N ASP A 67 -4.59 7.25 -2.77
CA ASP A 67 -4.48 6.04 -1.96
C ASP A 67 -3.09 5.40 -2.09
N ILE A 68 -2.63 4.81 -1.00
CA ILE A 68 -1.35 4.10 -0.96
C ILE A 68 -1.63 2.59 -1.05
N LEU A 69 -1.14 1.97 -2.10
CA LEU A 69 -1.11 0.51 -2.21
C LEU A 69 0.09 -0.04 -1.43
N VAL A 70 -0.13 -1.08 -0.65
CA VAL A 70 0.92 -1.77 0.11
C VAL A 70 0.92 -3.24 -0.22
N SER A 71 2.06 -3.79 -0.63
CA SER A 71 2.21 -5.23 -0.88
C SER A 71 2.22 -6.02 0.42
N CYS A 72 1.39 -7.06 0.50
CA CYS A 72 1.15 -7.84 1.72
C CYS A 72 1.64 -9.30 1.64
N ALA A 73 2.14 -9.75 0.49
CA ALA A 73 2.58 -11.12 0.27
C ALA A 73 3.86 -11.14 -0.57
N GLY A 74 4.71 -12.15 -0.43
CA GLY A 74 5.98 -12.23 -1.16
C GLY A 74 6.93 -11.09 -0.81
N THR A 75 7.08 -10.11 -1.68
CA THR A 75 7.78 -8.85 -1.39
C THR A 75 6.85 -7.94 -0.59
N ILE A 76 7.04 -7.90 0.71
CA ILE A 76 6.14 -7.26 1.66
C ILE A 76 6.60 -5.83 1.97
N GLY A 77 5.64 -4.91 2.12
CA GLY A 77 5.88 -3.55 2.55
C GLY A 77 6.21 -2.57 1.43
N GLU A 78 6.26 -3.02 0.17
CA GLU A 78 6.38 -2.09 -0.94
C GLU A 78 5.15 -1.21 -1.04
N THR A 79 5.36 0.09 -1.15
CA THR A 79 4.30 1.09 -1.17
C THR A 79 4.26 1.83 -2.50
N TYR A 80 3.07 2.22 -2.95
CA TYR A 80 2.89 3.04 -4.14
C TYR A 80 1.71 3.98 -3.95
N ILE A 81 1.94 5.29 -4.05
CA ILE A 81 0.89 6.30 -4.05
C ILE A 81 0.25 6.34 -5.44
N LEU A 82 -1.06 6.11 -5.51
CA LEU A 82 -1.78 6.16 -6.77
C LEU A 82 -1.86 7.60 -7.29
N PRO A 83 -1.55 7.84 -8.58
CA PRO A 83 -1.63 9.18 -9.18
C PRO A 83 -3.08 9.62 -9.38
N GLU A 84 -3.25 10.89 -9.79
CA GLU A 84 -4.58 11.48 -10.05
C GLU A 84 -5.37 10.75 -11.13
N GLN A 85 -4.70 10.22 -12.14
CA GLN A 85 -5.33 9.52 -13.24
C GLN A 85 -5.16 8.01 -13.12
N ILE A 86 -6.17 7.34 -12.61
CA ILE A 86 -6.21 5.89 -12.46
C ILE A 86 -7.49 5.31 -13.07
N GLU A 87 -7.44 4.04 -13.45
CA GLU A 87 -8.66 3.29 -13.80
C GLU A 87 -9.44 2.97 -12.52
N LEU A 88 -10.78 3.06 -12.59
CA LEU A 88 -11.63 2.55 -11.52
C LEU A 88 -11.25 1.09 -11.23
N GLY A 89 -10.93 0.80 -10.00
CA GLY A 89 -10.45 -0.51 -9.62
C GLY A 89 -10.54 -0.82 -8.14
N ILE A 90 -10.23 -2.06 -7.83
CA ILE A 90 -10.21 -2.61 -6.47
C ILE A 90 -8.84 -3.23 -6.18
N ILE A 91 -8.47 -3.32 -4.92
CA ILE A 91 -7.29 -4.10 -4.49
C ILE A 91 -7.61 -5.60 -4.46
N ASN A 92 -6.62 -6.43 -4.79
CA ASN A 92 -6.70 -7.88 -4.58
C ASN A 92 -6.29 -8.27 -3.15
N GLN A 93 -6.35 -9.57 -2.82
CA GLN A 93 -6.03 -10.13 -1.51
C GLN A 93 -4.56 -9.96 -1.08
N ALA A 94 -3.66 -9.71 -2.01
CA ALA A 94 -2.22 -9.52 -1.73
C ALA A 94 -1.85 -8.05 -1.48
N LEU A 95 -2.84 -7.16 -1.51
CA LEU A 95 -2.68 -5.73 -1.24
C LEU A 95 -3.41 -5.29 0.03
N MET A 96 -2.91 -4.22 0.61
CA MET A 96 -3.62 -3.34 1.53
C MET A 96 -3.69 -1.94 0.91
N ARG A 97 -4.81 -1.27 1.09
CA ARG A 97 -4.99 0.14 0.76
C ARG A 97 -4.90 0.97 2.03
N MET A 98 -4.18 2.07 1.96
CA MET A 98 -4.18 3.11 2.99
C MET A 98 -4.65 4.42 2.37
N THR A 99 -5.66 5.03 2.98
CA THR A 99 -6.17 6.37 2.64
C THR A 99 -5.81 7.29 3.80
N ILE A 100 -4.84 8.17 3.62
CA ILE A 100 -4.40 9.11 4.66
C ILE A 100 -5.22 10.41 4.51
N PHE A 101 -5.93 10.79 5.55
CA PHE A 101 -6.76 12.01 5.59
C PHE A 101 -6.21 13.09 6.52
N ALA A 102 -5.28 12.74 7.39
CA ALA A 102 -4.62 13.73 8.25
C ALA A 102 -3.68 14.63 7.43
N PRO A 103 -3.47 15.89 7.84
CA PRO A 103 -2.54 16.81 7.19
C PRO A 103 -1.09 16.42 7.50
N ILE A 104 -0.63 15.38 6.83
CA ILE A 104 0.70 14.78 6.98
C ILE A 104 1.41 14.82 5.63
N ASP A 105 2.71 15.07 5.65
CA ASP A 105 3.57 14.84 4.50
C ASP A 105 3.63 13.33 4.20
N LEU A 106 3.21 12.91 3.00
CA LEU A 106 3.13 11.49 2.66
C LEU A 106 4.49 10.81 2.58
N ASP A 107 5.53 11.53 2.16
CA ASP A 107 6.90 10.98 2.13
C ASP A 107 7.40 10.72 3.56
N TYR A 108 7.12 11.66 4.49
CA TYR A 108 7.41 11.46 5.91
C TYR A 108 6.65 10.25 6.47
N PHE A 109 5.36 10.14 6.17
CA PHE A 109 4.55 9.00 6.57
C PHE A 109 5.13 7.67 6.05
N LEU A 110 5.52 7.61 4.78
CA LEU A 110 6.06 6.41 4.16
C LEU A 110 7.43 6.03 4.72
N LEU A 111 8.30 6.98 5.02
CA LEU A 111 9.58 6.72 5.72
C LEU A 111 9.34 6.08 7.09
N TYR A 112 8.42 6.64 7.87
CA TYR A 112 8.08 6.09 9.17
C TYR A 112 7.42 4.72 9.06
N PHE A 113 6.50 4.54 8.12
CA PHE A 113 5.83 3.28 7.84
C PHE A 113 6.84 2.16 7.52
N ASP A 114 7.79 2.43 6.63
CA ASP A 114 8.85 1.48 6.26
C ASP A 114 9.72 1.11 7.47
N TYR A 115 10.12 2.11 8.27
CA TYR A 115 10.88 1.89 9.50
C TYR A 115 10.14 0.96 10.47
N VAL A 116 8.86 1.24 10.73
CA VAL A 116 8.04 0.47 11.67
C VAL A 116 7.77 -0.94 11.17
N LEU A 117 7.52 -1.11 9.87
CA LEU A 117 7.35 -2.44 9.26
C LEU A 117 8.61 -3.27 9.43
N LYS A 118 9.79 -2.70 9.16
CA LYS A 118 11.07 -3.39 9.32
C LYS A 118 11.34 -3.78 10.76
N GLN A 119 10.98 -2.94 11.73
CA GLN A 119 11.13 -3.27 13.16
C GLN A 119 10.18 -4.38 13.57
N ALA A 120 8.88 -4.26 13.28
CA ALA A 120 7.89 -5.28 13.60
C ALA A 120 8.22 -6.64 12.96
N ALA A 121 8.82 -6.61 11.78
CA ALA A 121 9.29 -7.79 11.10
C ALA A 121 10.48 -8.46 11.80
N LYS A 122 11.43 -7.68 12.28
CA LYS A 122 12.57 -8.22 13.05
C LYS A 122 12.12 -8.88 14.35
N GLU A 123 11.12 -8.31 15.01
CA GLU A 123 10.59 -8.83 16.28
C GLU A 123 9.81 -10.15 16.09
N THR A 124 9.09 -10.28 14.97
CA THR A 124 8.29 -11.48 14.69
C THR A 124 9.06 -12.60 14.01
N SER A 125 10.18 -12.30 13.40
CA SER A 125 11.01 -13.29 12.69
C SER A 125 12.25 -13.67 13.52
N LYS A 126 12.13 -14.60 14.45
CA LYS A 126 13.30 -15.26 15.06
C LYS A 126 14.16 -15.95 13.98
N GLY A 127 14.80 -15.15 13.10
CA GLY A 127 15.71 -15.60 12.05
C GLY A 127 15.11 -16.01 10.70
N SER A 128 13.82 -15.84 10.46
CA SER A 128 13.17 -16.12 9.16
C SER A 128 12.81 -14.82 8.43
N ALA A 129 12.81 -14.84 7.09
CA ALA A 129 12.33 -13.72 6.29
C ALA A 129 10.88 -13.35 6.66
N ILE A 130 10.56 -12.06 6.59
CA ILE A 130 9.21 -11.54 6.83
C ILE A 130 8.23 -12.26 5.92
N LYS A 131 7.28 -13.00 6.48
CA LYS A 131 6.30 -13.75 5.68
C LYS A 131 4.96 -13.01 5.53
N ASN A 132 4.66 -12.03 6.38
CA ASN A 132 3.41 -11.26 6.36
C ASN A 132 3.58 -9.90 7.03
N ILE A 133 2.75 -8.91 6.64
CA ILE A 133 2.58 -7.68 7.40
C ILE A 133 2.08 -8.04 8.82
N PRO A 134 2.51 -7.32 9.88
CA PRO A 134 1.99 -7.51 11.23
C PRO A 134 0.46 -7.53 11.25
N PRO A 135 -0.17 -8.25 12.18
CA PRO A 135 -1.61 -8.21 12.31
C PRO A 135 -2.13 -6.78 12.34
N PHE A 136 -3.18 -6.52 11.59
CA PHE A 136 -3.72 -5.17 11.37
C PHE A 136 -4.05 -4.43 12.67
N GLU A 137 -4.48 -5.14 13.70
CA GLU A 137 -4.76 -4.60 15.03
C GLU A 137 -3.50 -4.11 15.76
N ILE A 138 -2.35 -4.71 15.49
CA ILE A 138 -1.06 -4.21 16.01
C ILE A 138 -0.66 -2.96 15.26
N PHE A 139 -0.75 -3.00 13.93
CA PHE A 139 -0.40 -1.88 13.06
C PHE A 139 -1.19 -0.60 13.41
N LYS A 140 -2.49 -0.70 13.62
CA LYS A 140 -3.36 0.43 13.99
C LYS A 140 -2.94 1.11 15.30
N LYS A 141 -2.39 0.37 16.24
CA LYS A 141 -1.95 0.87 17.55
C LYS A 141 -0.59 1.57 17.53
N LEU A 142 0.15 1.50 16.42
CA LEU A 142 1.44 2.17 16.31
C LEU A 142 1.28 3.68 16.45
N ILE A 143 2.17 4.28 17.24
CA ILE A 143 2.19 5.72 17.47
C ILE A 143 3.07 6.35 16.40
N LEU A 144 2.50 7.26 15.61
CA LEU A 144 3.25 8.06 14.65
C LEU A 144 3.59 9.40 15.30
N PRO A 145 4.87 9.77 15.44
CA PRO A 145 5.24 11.13 15.82
C PRO A 145 4.78 12.11 14.74
N LEU A 146 4.18 13.21 15.13
CA LEU A 146 3.65 14.22 14.21
C LEU A 146 4.29 15.59 14.52
N PRO A 147 5.54 15.85 14.12
CA PRO A 147 6.10 17.19 14.17
C PRO A 147 5.37 18.13 13.19
N PRO A 148 5.56 19.47 13.28
CA PRO A 148 5.04 20.40 12.30
C PRO A 148 5.43 20.01 10.86
N LEU A 149 4.58 20.35 9.87
CA LEU A 149 4.78 19.94 8.46
C LEU A 149 6.16 20.31 7.90
N GLU A 150 6.67 21.49 8.25
CA GLU A 150 8.01 21.92 7.80
C GLU A 150 9.12 21.03 8.37
N GLU A 151 8.95 20.56 9.59
CA GLU A 151 9.89 19.61 10.20
C GLU A 151 9.78 18.22 9.56
N GLN A 152 8.58 17.78 9.18
CA GLN A 152 8.38 16.52 8.44
C GLN A 152 9.15 16.57 7.12
N LYS A 153 9.01 17.64 6.34
CA LYS A 153 9.75 17.84 5.09
C LYS A 153 11.26 17.83 5.30
N ARG A 154 11.74 18.57 6.31
CA ARG A 154 13.17 18.64 6.66
C ARG A 154 13.73 17.26 7.02
N ILE A 155 12.97 16.43 7.71
CA ILE A 155 13.35 15.05 8.03
C ILE A 155 13.46 14.23 6.74
N VAL A 156 12.48 14.32 5.83
CA VAL A 156 12.51 13.62 4.54
C VAL A 156 13.74 14.00 3.72
N GLU A 157 14.01 15.28 3.57
CA GLU A 157 15.17 15.78 2.84
C GLU A 157 16.49 15.24 3.44
N LYS A 158 16.60 15.27 4.77
CA LYS A 158 17.81 14.80 5.44
C LYS A 158 18.02 13.29 5.30
N VAL A 159 16.95 12.50 5.36
CA VAL A 159 17.05 11.05 5.14
C VAL A 159 17.49 10.77 3.69
N ARG A 160 16.91 11.43 2.69
CA ARG A 160 17.28 11.27 1.28
C ARG A 160 18.73 11.65 1.01
N GLU A 161 19.20 12.74 1.61
CA GLU A 161 20.60 13.14 1.53
C GLU A 161 21.55 12.04 2.07
N LEU A 162 21.22 11.51 3.27
CA LEU A 162 22.02 10.45 3.89
C LEU A 162 22.00 9.15 3.08
N GLU A 163 20.85 8.76 2.55
CA GLU A 163 20.74 7.58 1.66
C GLU A 163 21.58 7.75 0.39
N SER A 164 21.57 8.94 -0.22
CA SER A 164 22.40 9.25 -1.38
C SER A 164 23.89 9.14 -1.08
N LEU A 165 24.31 9.68 0.07
CA LEU A 165 25.71 9.58 0.53
C LEU A 165 26.10 8.12 0.78
N CYS A 166 25.26 7.34 1.44
CA CYS A 166 25.52 5.92 1.67
C CYS A 166 25.67 5.16 0.34
N ASN A 167 24.76 5.37 -0.61
CA ASN A 167 24.83 4.72 -1.91
C ASN A 167 26.09 5.06 -2.69
N SER A 168 26.59 6.30 -2.57
CA SER A 168 27.85 6.73 -3.22
C SER A 168 29.11 6.08 -2.64
N LEU A 169 29.04 5.57 -1.40
CA LEU A 169 30.16 4.88 -0.77
C LEU A 169 30.30 3.41 -1.20
N TYR A 170 29.23 2.84 -1.77
CA TYR A 170 29.19 1.44 -2.22
C TYR A 170 29.15 1.28 -3.75
N ALA A 171 29.20 2.38 -4.49
CA ALA A 171 29.29 2.41 -5.95
C ALA A 171 30.75 2.50 -6.40
#